data_c1f31a6fd95b4d2b1a0e09d2a19fbddf
#
_entry.id   c1f31a6fd95b4d2b1a0e09d2a19fbddf
#
_cell.length_a   1.000
_cell.length_b   1.000
_cell.length_c   1.000
_cell.angle_alpha   90.00
_cell.angle_beta   90.00
_cell.angle_gamma   90.00
#
_symmetry.space_group_name_H-M   'P 1'
#
loop_
_entity.id
_entity.type
_entity.pdbx_description
1 polymer ?
#
loop_
_entity_poly.entity_id
_entity_poly.type
_entity_poly.pdbx_seq_one_letter_code
_entity_poly.pdbx_strand_id
1 'polypeptide(L)'
;ARMRELKRRLGFARSYGLDGAELLTPAEAANEIPLLDPSTILGAYHVPTDGIAKAVTIATALARRAEANGVAFEGGVTVTGFDVRDGRMHGVRTDRGNVECERVLLCAGIWGPTVGAMAGVAIPLVAVQHQLVWTDPVAGLEGETREVAHPILRHQDMAMYFRHRKDHYAVGSYRHEPIVTPQHALRRPGDGPMPSLMPFTPADFEVAEAEAARLLPALEGRM
;
A
#
# COMPACT_ATOMS: atom_id res chain seq x y z
N ALA A 1 -11.04 23.28 -7.87
CA ALA A 1 -11.80 22.16 -7.27
C ALA A 1 -11.03 21.53 -6.10
N ARG A 2 -9.75 21.15 -6.25
CA ARG A 2 -8.97 20.40 -5.24
C ARG A 2 -8.74 21.17 -3.93
N MET A 3 -8.37 22.45 -3.98
CA MET A 3 -8.20 23.26 -2.75
C MET A 3 -9.47 23.37 -1.91
N ARG A 4 -10.66 23.35 -2.53
CA ARG A 4 -11.93 23.29 -1.80
C ARG A 4 -12.10 21.96 -1.08
N GLU A 5 -11.70 20.86 -1.69
CA GLU A 5 -11.69 19.53 -1.07
C GLU A 5 -10.70 19.46 0.09
N LEU A 6 -9.50 20.01 -0.03
CA LEU A 6 -8.53 20.05 1.08
C LEU A 6 -9.06 20.86 2.28
N LYS A 7 -9.73 21.99 2.02
CA LYS A 7 -10.41 22.76 3.09
C LYS A 7 -11.53 21.96 3.77
N ARG A 8 -12.30 21.18 2.99
CA ARG A 8 -13.33 20.31 3.53
C ARG A 8 -12.71 19.21 4.41
N ARG A 9 -11.63 18.57 3.96
CA ARG A 9 -10.89 17.56 4.74
C ARG A 9 -10.36 18.12 6.05
N LEU A 10 -9.82 19.34 6.03
CA LEU A 10 -9.39 20.01 7.26
C LEU A 10 -10.56 20.20 8.26
N GLY A 11 -11.74 20.58 7.75
CA GLY A 11 -12.92 20.68 8.59
C GLY A 11 -13.32 19.34 9.21
N PHE A 12 -13.27 18.26 8.47
CA PHE A 12 -13.52 16.91 8.99
C PHE A 12 -12.44 16.49 10.01
N ALA A 13 -11.16 16.70 9.70
CA ALA A 13 -10.08 16.37 10.63
C ALA A 13 -10.33 16.99 12.01
N ARG A 14 -10.66 18.27 12.04
CA ARG A 14 -11.01 18.99 13.28
C ARG A 14 -12.25 18.42 13.97
N SER A 15 -13.28 18.05 13.22
CA SER A 15 -14.51 17.48 13.80
C SER A 15 -14.29 16.09 14.43
N TYR A 16 -13.26 15.37 14.01
CA TYR A 16 -12.85 14.09 14.59
C TYR A 16 -11.74 14.22 15.64
N GLY A 17 -11.37 15.44 16.03
CA GLY A 17 -10.34 15.68 17.05
C GLY A 17 -8.91 15.39 16.54
N LEU A 18 -8.68 15.44 15.22
CA LEU A 18 -7.34 15.36 14.65
C LEU A 18 -6.72 16.76 14.71
N ASP A 19 -6.09 17.06 15.85
CA ASP A 19 -5.40 18.31 16.07
C ASP A 19 -4.09 18.39 15.29
N GLY A 20 -3.68 19.61 14.92
CA GLY A 20 -2.45 19.83 14.16
C GLY A 20 -2.56 19.64 12.65
N ALA A 21 -3.71 19.16 12.12
CA ALA A 21 -3.95 19.18 10.69
C ALA A 21 -4.12 20.61 10.17
N GLU A 22 -3.44 20.95 9.07
CA GLU A 22 -3.38 22.31 8.56
C GLU A 22 -3.30 22.40 7.04
N LEU A 23 -3.54 23.60 6.51
CA LEU A 23 -3.29 23.91 5.10
C LEU A 23 -2.00 24.73 5.02
N LEU A 24 -1.08 24.26 4.18
CA LEU A 24 0.18 24.92 3.89
C LEU A 24 0.08 25.73 2.59
N THR A 25 0.73 26.87 2.58
CA THR A 25 1.07 27.58 1.34
C THR A 25 2.11 26.79 0.54
N PRO A 26 2.32 27.08 -0.76
CA PRO A 26 3.37 26.44 -1.52
C PRO A 26 4.77 26.54 -0.89
N ALA A 27 5.11 27.71 -0.33
CA ALA A 27 6.39 27.95 0.33
C ALA A 27 6.55 27.11 1.61
N GLU A 28 5.50 27.01 2.44
CA GLU A 28 5.50 26.18 3.64
C GLU A 28 5.61 24.69 3.28
N ALA A 29 4.93 24.25 2.22
CA ALA A 29 5.05 22.87 1.74
C ALA A 29 6.47 22.55 1.23
N ALA A 30 7.16 23.50 0.59
CA ALA A 30 8.55 23.33 0.19
C ALA A 30 9.53 23.33 1.37
N ASN A 31 9.19 23.93 2.51
CA ASN A 31 9.97 23.79 3.74
C ASN A 31 9.90 22.38 4.32
N GLU A 32 8.73 21.71 4.21
CA GLU A 32 8.54 20.32 4.63
C GLU A 32 9.23 19.32 3.66
N ILE A 33 9.21 19.64 2.36
CA ILE A 33 9.83 18.82 1.31
C ILE A 33 10.70 19.72 0.44
N PRO A 34 12.00 19.89 0.76
CA PRO A 34 12.89 20.83 0.07
C PRO A 34 13.10 20.57 -1.42
N LEU A 35 12.76 19.36 -1.89
CA LEU A 35 12.85 19.01 -3.32
C LEU A 35 11.59 19.42 -4.12
N LEU A 36 10.55 19.88 -3.45
CA LEU A 36 9.28 20.28 -4.08
C LEU A 36 9.45 21.61 -4.81
N ASP A 37 9.02 21.67 -6.07
CA ASP A 37 8.85 22.94 -6.77
C ASP A 37 7.53 23.61 -6.34
N PRO A 38 7.59 24.67 -5.50
CA PRO A 38 6.39 25.32 -5.00
C PRO A 38 5.56 25.99 -6.09
N SER A 39 6.13 26.29 -7.26
CA SER A 39 5.39 26.91 -8.37
C SER A 39 4.36 25.96 -9.01
N THR A 40 4.50 24.66 -8.79
CA THR A 40 3.66 23.61 -9.39
C THR A 40 2.39 23.32 -8.59
N ILE A 41 2.24 23.88 -7.39
CA ILE A 41 1.11 23.61 -6.50
C ILE A 41 0.42 24.91 -6.05
N LEU A 42 -0.83 24.79 -5.61
CA LEU A 42 -1.61 25.88 -5.02
C LEU A 42 -1.57 25.87 -3.48
N GLY A 43 -1.07 24.81 -2.89
CA GLY A 43 -0.99 24.58 -1.45
C GLY A 43 -1.09 23.10 -1.13
N ALA A 44 -0.90 22.76 0.14
CA ALA A 44 -0.96 21.38 0.63
C ALA A 44 -1.87 21.24 1.85
N TYR A 45 -2.32 20.04 2.12
CA TYR A 45 -2.94 19.64 3.38
C TYR A 45 -1.94 18.75 4.12
N HIS A 46 -1.53 19.19 5.28
CA HIS A 46 -0.52 18.52 6.11
C HIS A 46 -1.15 17.93 7.36
N VAL A 47 -0.71 16.71 7.69
CA VAL A 47 -1.07 15.99 8.92
C VAL A 47 0.22 15.54 9.60
N PRO A 48 0.73 16.28 10.58
CA PRO A 48 2.05 16.00 11.18
C PRO A 48 2.09 14.70 11.98
N THR A 49 0.95 14.15 12.36
CA THR A 49 0.83 12.89 13.10
C THR A 49 0.67 11.66 12.19
N ASP A 50 0.58 11.85 10.87
CA ASP A 50 0.58 10.74 9.91
C ASP A 50 1.98 10.13 9.79
N GLY A 51 2.08 8.93 9.22
CA GLY A 51 3.36 8.24 9.18
C GLY A 51 3.39 7.01 8.30
N ILE A 52 4.51 6.30 8.38
CA ILE A 52 4.75 5.05 7.65
C ILE A 52 4.55 3.85 8.56
N ALA A 53 3.67 2.95 8.14
CA ALA A 53 3.47 1.67 8.81
C ALA A 53 4.42 0.61 8.23
N LYS A 54 5.23 0.00 9.10
CA LYS A 54 6.06 -1.16 8.75
C LYS A 54 5.19 -2.42 8.84
N ALA A 55 4.54 -2.80 7.75
CA ALA A 55 3.51 -3.83 7.71
C ALA A 55 3.95 -5.16 8.37
N VAL A 56 5.15 -5.66 8.06
CA VAL A 56 5.68 -6.90 8.66
C VAL A 56 5.87 -6.76 10.17
N THR A 57 6.42 -5.63 10.64
CA THR A 57 6.63 -5.39 12.08
C THR A 57 5.30 -5.33 12.82
N ILE A 58 4.31 -4.64 12.26
CA ILE A 58 2.96 -4.54 12.85
C ILE A 58 2.28 -5.91 12.88
N ALA A 59 2.29 -6.65 11.77
CA ALA A 59 1.69 -7.98 11.70
C ALA A 59 2.35 -8.94 12.72
N THR A 60 3.69 -8.91 12.83
CA THR A 60 4.43 -9.72 13.81
C THR A 60 4.07 -9.34 15.25
N ALA A 61 3.96 -8.04 15.55
CA ALA A 61 3.58 -7.59 16.89
C ALA A 61 2.15 -8.00 17.25
N LEU A 62 1.22 -7.92 16.31
CA LEU A 62 -0.16 -8.37 16.49
C LEU A 62 -0.23 -9.89 16.68
N ALA A 63 0.53 -10.66 15.89
CA ALA A 63 0.61 -12.11 16.02
C ALA A 63 1.11 -12.51 17.41
N ARG A 64 2.23 -11.95 17.88
CA ARG A 64 2.76 -12.21 19.23
C ARG A 64 1.73 -11.92 20.33
N ARG A 65 1.00 -10.82 20.19
CA ARG A 65 -0.07 -10.47 21.15
C ARG A 65 -1.23 -11.47 21.10
N ALA A 66 -1.58 -11.96 19.92
CA ALA A 66 -2.62 -12.99 19.77
C ALA A 66 -2.17 -14.33 20.35
N GLU A 67 -0.92 -14.75 20.13
CA GLU A 67 -0.31 -15.94 20.73
C GLU A 67 -0.36 -15.89 22.27
N ALA A 68 -0.04 -14.74 22.85
CA ALA A 68 -0.12 -14.52 24.31
C ALA A 68 -1.57 -14.65 24.85
N ASN A 69 -2.57 -14.57 23.98
CA ASN A 69 -3.98 -14.78 24.30
C ASN A 69 -4.50 -16.15 23.82
N GLY A 70 -3.61 -17.11 23.55
CA GLY A 70 -3.95 -18.49 23.23
C GLY A 70 -4.26 -18.79 21.76
N VAL A 71 -3.96 -17.86 20.83
CA VAL A 71 -4.08 -18.12 19.39
C VAL A 71 -2.87 -18.95 18.92
N ALA A 72 -3.12 -20.05 18.20
CA ALA A 72 -2.08 -20.80 17.52
C ALA A 72 -1.89 -20.27 16.09
N PHE A 73 -0.62 -20.11 15.67
CA PHE A 73 -0.24 -19.75 14.31
C PHE A 73 0.50 -20.92 13.67
N GLU A 74 -0.02 -21.41 12.55
CA GLU A 74 0.59 -22.48 11.76
C GLU A 74 1.11 -21.92 10.46
N GLY A 75 2.40 -21.61 10.43
CA GLY A 75 3.10 -21.11 9.24
C GLY A 75 3.49 -22.22 8.26
N GLY A 76 3.59 -21.87 6.97
CA GLY A 76 3.97 -22.82 5.92
C GLY A 76 2.98 -23.97 5.72
N VAL A 77 1.71 -23.73 6.02
CA VAL A 77 0.59 -24.65 5.81
C VAL A 77 -0.28 -24.16 4.67
N THR A 78 -0.54 -25.03 3.70
CA THR A 78 -1.39 -24.70 2.55
C THR A 78 -2.79 -25.25 2.76
N VAL A 79 -3.80 -24.39 2.71
CA VAL A 79 -5.20 -24.80 2.67
C VAL A 79 -5.51 -25.42 1.31
N THR A 80 -5.99 -26.68 1.31
CA THR A 80 -6.32 -27.43 0.10
C THR A 80 -7.82 -27.62 -0.10
N GLY A 81 -8.64 -27.23 0.89
CA GLY A 81 -10.09 -27.29 0.78
C GLY A 81 -10.78 -27.13 2.14
N PHE A 82 -12.08 -27.30 2.10
CA PHE A 82 -12.93 -27.23 3.28
C PHE A 82 -13.81 -28.49 3.38
N ASP A 83 -14.14 -28.87 4.60
CA ASP A 83 -15.15 -29.89 4.89
C ASP A 83 -16.48 -29.18 5.22
N VAL A 84 -17.36 -29.15 4.23
CA VAL A 84 -18.70 -28.54 4.35
C VAL A 84 -19.74 -29.65 4.13
N ARG A 85 -20.58 -29.87 5.12
CA ARG A 85 -21.68 -30.88 5.06
C ARG A 85 -22.97 -30.19 5.47
N ASP A 86 -24.02 -30.42 4.72
CA ASP A 86 -25.36 -29.84 4.98
C ASP A 86 -25.35 -28.33 5.21
N GLY A 87 -24.48 -27.61 4.43
CA GLY A 87 -24.32 -26.18 4.53
C GLY A 87 -23.55 -25.66 5.77
N ARG A 88 -22.96 -26.59 6.56
CA ARG A 88 -22.20 -26.27 7.77
C ARG A 88 -20.72 -26.58 7.60
N MET A 89 -19.86 -25.72 8.16
CA MET A 89 -18.43 -25.92 8.23
C MET A 89 -18.11 -26.97 9.30
N HIS A 90 -17.28 -27.96 8.97
CA HIS A 90 -16.77 -29.00 9.88
C HIS A 90 -15.24 -28.95 9.98
N GLY A 91 -14.55 -28.34 9.00
CA GLY A 91 -13.10 -28.24 9.09
C GLY A 91 -12.43 -27.66 7.85
N VAL A 92 -11.13 -27.46 7.99
CA VAL A 92 -10.22 -27.01 6.94
C VAL A 92 -9.27 -28.15 6.61
N ARG A 93 -9.16 -28.51 5.34
CA ARG A 93 -8.16 -29.46 4.85
C ARG A 93 -6.89 -28.73 4.46
N THR A 94 -5.75 -29.26 4.88
CA THR A 94 -4.45 -28.70 4.59
C THR A 94 -3.50 -29.77 4.06
N ASP A 95 -2.35 -29.36 3.54
CA ASP A 95 -1.25 -30.23 3.15
C ASP A 95 -0.55 -30.92 4.34
N ARG A 96 -0.88 -30.54 5.58
CA ARG A 96 -0.35 -31.13 6.82
C ARG A 96 -1.40 -31.80 7.71
N GLY A 97 -2.59 -32.04 7.18
CA GLY A 97 -3.70 -32.65 7.91
C GLY A 97 -4.93 -31.75 7.98
N ASN A 98 -5.93 -32.20 8.69
CA ASN A 98 -7.20 -31.49 8.82
C ASN A 98 -7.30 -30.77 10.16
N VAL A 99 -7.93 -29.60 10.16
CA VAL A 99 -8.26 -28.83 11.37
C VAL A 99 -9.77 -28.79 11.50
N GLU A 100 -10.32 -29.35 12.57
CA GLU A 100 -11.75 -29.31 12.86
C GLU A 100 -12.13 -27.90 13.33
N CYS A 101 -13.18 -27.33 12.77
CA CYS A 101 -13.71 -26.03 13.17
C CYS A 101 -15.15 -25.83 12.67
N GLU A 102 -15.90 -25.05 13.39
CA GLU A 102 -17.28 -24.69 13.03
C GLU A 102 -17.37 -23.40 12.20
N ARG A 103 -16.31 -22.60 12.19
CA ARG A 103 -16.28 -21.31 11.51
C ARG A 103 -14.90 -21.05 10.93
N VAL A 104 -14.86 -20.44 9.74
CA VAL A 104 -13.63 -19.99 9.09
C VAL A 104 -13.78 -18.53 8.72
N LEU A 105 -12.79 -17.72 9.10
CA LEU A 105 -12.65 -16.36 8.62
C LEU A 105 -11.60 -16.32 7.51
N LEU A 106 -12.02 -16.00 6.29
CA LEU A 106 -11.14 -15.95 5.14
C LEU A 106 -10.51 -14.56 5.00
N CYS A 107 -9.20 -14.46 5.24
CA CYS A 107 -8.39 -13.23 5.09
C CYS A 107 -7.30 -13.40 4.03
N ALA A 108 -7.62 -14.02 2.90
CA ALA A 108 -6.65 -14.40 1.87
C ALA A 108 -6.34 -13.31 0.83
N GLY A 109 -6.78 -12.05 1.01
CA GLY A 109 -6.47 -10.93 0.13
C GLY A 109 -6.79 -11.25 -1.33
N ILE A 110 -5.82 -11.02 -2.23
CA ILE A 110 -5.98 -11.26 -3.68
C ILE A 110 -6.23 -12.73 -4.05
N TRP A 111 -5.91 -13.68 -3.17
CA TRP A 111 -6.19 -15.12 -3.34
C TRP A 111 -7.58 -15.52 -2.82
N GLY A 112 -8.33 -14.53 -2.28
CA GLY A 112 -9.69 -14.78 -1.77
C GLY A 112 -10.61 -15.53 -2.72
N PRO A 113 -10.72 -15.17 -4.01
CA PRO A 113 -11.56 -15.90 -4.97
C PRO A 113 -11.19 -17.37 -5.11
N THR A 114 -9.89 -17.69 -5.18
CA THR A 114 -9.39 -19.06 -5.28
C THR A 114 -9.73 -19.88 -4.04
N VAL A 115 -9.50 -19.33 -2.86
CA VAL A 115 -9.78 -20.04 -1.60
C VAL A 115 -11.28 -20.12 -1.32
N GLY A 116 -12.04 -19.06 -1.62
CA GLY A 116 -13.50 -19.06 -1.49
C GLY A 116 -14.17 -20.13 -2.36
N ALA A 117 -13.68 -20.31 -3.59
CA ALA A 117 -14.17 -21.34 -4.50
C ALA A 117 -14.03 -22.77 -3.94
N MET A 118 -13.01 -23.03 -3.11
CA MET A 118 -12.84 -24.34 -2.44
C MET A 118 -14.00 -24.65 -1.45
N ALA A 119 -14.69 -23.62 -0.96
CA ALA A 119 -15.86 -23.74 -0.11
C ALA A 119 -17.19 -23.54 -0.87
N GLY A 120 -17.15 -23.42 -2.20
CA GLY A 120 -18.32 -23.10 -3.03
C GLY A 120 -18.81 -21.66 -2.89
N VAL A 121 -17.98 -20.74 -2.39
CA VAL A 121 -18.33 -19.33 -2.18
C VAL A 121 -17.66 -18.47 -3.26
N ALA A 122 -18.47 -17.72 -4.01
CA ALA A 122 -17.98 -16.73 -4.95
C ALA A 122 -17.59 -15.44 -4.22
N ILE A 123 -16.33 -15.02 -4.33
CA ILE A 123 -15.85 -13.75 -3.79
C ILE A 123 -15.61 -12.79 -4.96
N PRO A 124 -16.39 -11.69 -5.07
CA PRO A 124 -16.32 -10.75 -6.18
C PRO A 124 -15.11 -9.80 -6.01
N LEU A 125 -13.90 -10.34 -6.16
CA LEU A 125 -12.65 -9.61 -6.07
C LEU A 125 -11.83 -9.81 -7.33
N VAL A 126 -11.29 -8.74 -7.87
CA VAL A 126 -10.36 -8.74 -8.99
C VAL A 126 -9.05 -8.13 -8.55
N ALA A 127 -7.94 -8.83 -8.78
CA ALA A 127 -6.61 -8.29 -8.51
C ALA A 127 -6.22 -7.30 -9.62
N VAL A 128 -5.72 -6.14 -9.20
CA VAL A 128 -5.16 -5.12 -10.12
C VAL A 128 -3.75 -4.75 -9.69
N GLN A 129 -2.92 -4.39 -10.65
CA GLN A 129 -1.55 -3.96 -10.41
C GLN A 129 -1.47 -2.44 -10.34
N HIS A 130 -0.54 -1.96 -9.52
CA HIS A 130 -0.13 -0.56 -9.49
C HIS A 130 1.38 -0.48 -9.63
N GLN A 131 1.84 0.56 -10.32
CA GLN A 131 3.26 0.75 -10.59
C GLN A 131 3.94 1.49 -9.43
N LEU A 132 5.12 1.03 -9.07
CA LEU A 132 6.01 1.66 -8.08
C LEU A 132 7.44 1.56 -8.56
N VAL A 133 8.15 2.68 -8.55
CA VAL A 133 9.58 2.77 -8.88
C VAL A 133 10.34 3.33 -7.68
N TRP A 134 11.52 2.79 -7.41
CA TRP A 134 12.53 3.42 -6.57
C TRP A 134 13.51 4.18 -7.45
N THR A 135 13.79 5.43 -7.11
CA THR A 135 14.76 6.25 -7.83
C THR A 135 16.19 5.78 -7.56
N ASP A 136 17.11 6.15 -8.41
CA ASP A 136 18.52 6.25 -8.06
C ASP A 136 18.73 7.30 -6.92
N PRO A 137 19.91 7.38 -6.30
CA PRO A 137 20.20 8.41 -5.30
C PRO A 137 19.88 9.81 -5.82
N VAL A 138 19.14 10.58 -5.02
CA VAL A 138 18.58 11.87 -5.42
C VAL A 138 19.52 12.99 -4.97
N ALA A 139 19.82 13.92 -5.88
CA ALA A 139 20.60 15.11 -5.57
C ALA A 139 19.93 15.94 -4.45
N GLY A 140 20.72 16.37 -3.47
CA GLY A 140 20.24 17.06 -2.28
C GLY A 140 19.86 16.15 -1.11
N LEU A 141 20.00 14.82 -1.28
CA LEU A 141 19.82 13.83 -0.20
C LEU A 141 21.10 13.05 0.11
N GLU A 142 22.24 13.49 -0.40
CA GLU A 142 23.52 12.82 -0.20
C GLU A 142 23.86 12.69 1.30
N GLY A 143 24.08 11.47 1.73
CA GLY A 143 24.42 11.18 3.13
C GLY A 143 23.22 11.16 4.08
N GLU A 144 21.99 11.28 3.59
CA GLU A 144 20.81 11.09 4.44
C GLU A 144 20.69 9.62 4.87
N THR A 145 20.69 9.39 6.17
CA THR A 145 20.66 8.04 6.77
C THR A 145 19.32 7.71 7.40
N ARG A 146 18.48 8.71 7.67
CA ARG A 146 17.13 8.51 8.23
C ARG A 146 16.27 7.75 7.23
N GLU A 147 15.54 6.77 7.71
CA GLU A 147 14.62 6.03 6.85
C GLU A 147 13.52 6.94 6.28
N VAL A 148 13.12 7.94 7.06
CA VAL A 148 12.10 8.94 6.65
C VAL A 148 12.54 10.29 7.21
N ALA A 149 12.82 11.24 6.34
CA ALA A 149 13.15 12.62 6.71
C ALA A 149 12.08 13.62 6.21
N HIS A 150 11.38 13.26 5.14
CA HIS A 150 10.31 14.08 4.56
C HIS A 150 8.95 13.41 4.75
N PRO A 151 7.85 14.18 4.87
CA PRO A 151 6.50 13.66 4.86
C PRO A 151 6.21 12.81 3.62
N ILE A 152 5.26 11.88 3.72
CA ILE A 152 4.71 11.21 2.54
C ILE A 152 3.94 12.26 1.74
N LEU A 153 4.31 12.43 0.48
CA LEU A 153 3.62 13.34 -0.43
C LEU A 153 2.59 12.59 -1.26
N ARG A 154 1.39 13.12 -1.34
CA ARG A 154 0.33 12.63 -2.22
C ARG A 154 -0.10 13.70 -3.21
N HIS A 155 0.15 13.44 -4.49
CA HIS A 155 -0.35 14.28 -5.57
C HIS A 155 -1.72 13.76 -6.03
N GLN A 156 -2.77 14.25 -5.39
CA GLN A 156 -4.13 13.74 -5.56
C GLN A 156 -4.69 13.94 -6.99
N ASP A 157 -4.31 15.02 -7.68
CA ASP A 157 -4.80 15.29 -9.05
C ASP A 157 -4.22 14.31 -10.07
N MET A 158 -3.02 13.80 -9.79
CA MET A 158 -2.32 12.83 -10.64
C MET A 158 -2.38 11.40 -10.09
N ALA A 159 -3.11 11.18 -9.00
CA ALA A 159 -3.22 9.88 -8.34
C ALA A 159 -1.85 9.23 -8.04
N MET A 160 -0.91 10.03 -7.56
CA MET A 160 0.46 9.63 -7.27
C MET A 160 0.78 9.77 -5.79
N TYR A 161 1.79 9.03 -5.34
CA TYR A 161 2.37 9.18 -4.01
C TYR A 161 3.89 9.04 -4.06
N PHE A 162 4.55 9.72 -3.12
CA PHE A 162 6.00 9.77 -3.02
C PHE A 162 6.39 9.44 -1.59
N ARG A 163 7.38 8.58 -1.44
CA ARG A 163 7.92 8.17 -0.16
C ARG A 163 9.42 8.35 -0.13
N HIS A 164 9.90 9.22 0.75
CA HIS A 164 11.32 9.36 1.02
C HIS A 164 11.87 8.14 1.78
N ARG A 165 13.06 7.70 1.41
CA ARG A 165 13.83 6.68 2.14
C ARG A 165 15.32 6.89 1.93
N LYS A 166 16.00 7.38 2.95
CA LYS A 166 17.43 7.71 2.90
C LYS A 166 17.71 8.70 1.75
N ASP A 167 18.57 8.34 0.81
CA ASP A 167 18.91 9.11 -0.38
C ASP A 167 18.03 8.82 -1.61
N HIS A 168 16.94 8.08 -1.43
CA HIS A 168 16.02 7.68 -2.50
C HIS A 168 14.59 8.15 -2.28
N TYR A 169 13.81 8.13 -3.34
CA TYR A 169 12.36 8.20 -3.30
C TYR A 169 11.72 6.97 -3.95
N ALA A 170 10.61 6.51 -3.38
CA ALA A 170 9.69 5.66 -4.09
C ALA A 170 8.59 6.53 -4.69
N VAL A 171 8.30 6.35 -5.96
CA VAL A 171 7.22 7.01 -6.70
C VAL A 171 6.22 5.96 -7.13
N GLY A 172 4.99 6.08 -6.64
CA GLY A 172 3.90 5.18 -7.01
C GLY A 172 2.80 5.92 -7.77
N SER A 173 2.19 5.22 -8.72
CA SER A 173 1.12 5.77 -9.55
C SER A 173 -0.08 4.83 -9.62
N TYR A 174 -1.27 5.43 -9.58
CA TYR A 174 -2.55 4.79 -9.92
C TYR A 174 -3.12 5.37 -11.22
N ARG A 175 -2.38 6.26 -11.91
CA ARG A 175 -2.82 6.94 -13.12
C ARG A 175 -2.41 6.16 -14.37
N HIS A 176 -3.00 5.01 -14.53
CA HIS A 176 -2.93 4.16 -15.70
C HIS A 176 -4.25 3.42 -15.85
N GLU A 177 -4.51 2.85 -17.00
CA GLU A 177 -5.64 1.95 -17.17
C GLU A 177 -5.50 0.74 -16.22
N PRO A 178 -6.61 0.19 -15.72
CA PRO A 178 -6.55 -0.92 -14.77
C PRO A 178 -5.81 -2.14 -15.36
N ILE A 179 -4.66 -2.48 -14.79
CA ILE A 179 -3.90 -3.68 -15.16
C ILE A 179 -4.46 -4.86 -14.37
N VAL A 180 -5.39 -5.56 -14.96
CA VAL A 180 -6.08 -6.70 -14.34
C VAL A 180 -5.18 -7.93 -14.34
N THR A 181 -5.04 -8.58 -13.17
CA THR A 181 -4.33 -9.85 -13.03
C THR A 181 -5.35 -10.95 -12.76
N PRO A 182 -5.53 -11.89 -13.71
CA PRO A 182 -6.44 -13.01 -13.50
C PRO A 182 -5.91 -13.95 -12.41
N GLN A 183 -6.81 -14.63 -11.70
CA GLN A 183 -6.49 -15.48 -10.55
C GLN A 183 -5.41 -16.56 -10.87
N HIS A 184 -5.45 -17.13 -12.07
CA HIS A 184 -4.50 -18.16 -12.49
C HIS A 184 -3.07 -17.62 -12.75
N ALA A 185 -2.92 -16.32 -12.94
CA ALA A 185 -1.62 -15.66 -13.12
C ALA A 185 -0.99 -15.20 -11.78
N LEU A 186 -1.74 -15.24 -10.69
CA LEU A 186 -1.20 -14.94 -9.37
C LEU A 186 -0.27 -16.07 -8.92
N ARG A 187 0.93 -15.70 -8.48
CA ARG A 187 1.83 -16.64 -7.81
C ARG A 187 1.21 -17.14 -6.51
N ARG A 188 1.53 -18.36 -6.10
CA ARG A 188 1.06 -18.88 -4.82
C ARG A 188 1.79 -18.18 -3.65
N PRO A 189 1.14 -18.00 -2.51
CA PRO A 189 1.86 -17.65 -1.30
C PRO A 189 2.97 -18.68 -1.06
N GLY A 190 4.21 -18.21 -0.87
CA GLY A 190 5.38 -19.09 -0.76
C GLY A 190 6.21 -19.24 -2.03
N ASP A 191 5.73 -18.83 -3.20
CA ASP A 191 6.50 -18.81 -4.44
C ASP A 191 7.54 -17.65 -4.48
N GLY A 192 8.21 -17.41 -3.39
CA GLY A 192 9.20 -16.36 -3.20
C GLY A 192 8.79 -15.34 -2.13
N PRO A 193 9.68 -14.40 -1.81
CA PRO A 193 9.48 -13.47 -0.69
C PRO A 193 8.34 -12.46 -0.93
N MET A 194 8.00 -12.19 -2.18
CA MET A 194 6.97 -11.21 -2.58
C MET A 194 6.09 -11.79 -3.69
N PRO A 195 5.19 -12.75 -3.39
CA PRO A 195 4.39 -13.43 -4.42
C PRO A 195 3.38 -12.50 -5.13
N SER A 196 3.05 -11.36 -4.53
CA SER A 196 2.20 -10.32 -5.14
C SER A 196 2.96 -9.31 -6.00
N LEU A 197 4.30 -9.39 -6.07
CA LEU A 197 5.09 -8.51 -6.92
C LEU A 197 5.03 -9.01 -8.38
N MET A 198 4.53 -8.15 -9.24
CA MET A 198 4.42 -8.39 -10.68
C MET A 198 5.52 -7.65 -11.44
N PRO A 199 5.84 -8.03 -12.69
CA PRO A 199 6.78 -7.28 -13.52
C PRO A 199 6.36 -5.83 -13.69
N PHE A 200 7.34 -4.93 -13.68
CA PHE A 200 7.12 -3.52 -13.96
C PHE A 200 6.78 -3.30 -15.44
N THR A 201 5.83 -2.42 -15.71
CA THR A 201 5.39 -2.06 -17.08
C THR A 201 5.72 -0.59 -17.36
N PRO A 202 6.87 -0.27 -17.99
CA PRO A 202 7.34 1.10 -18.16
C PRO A 202 6.32 2.01 -18.86
N ALA A 203 5.65 1.52 -19.90
CA ALA A 203 4.67 2.30 -20.66
C ALA A 203 3.49 2.79 -19.80
N ASP A 204 3.10 2.05 -18.76
CA ASP A 204 2.05 2.46 -17.82
C ASP A 204 2.55 3.49 -16.80
N PHE A 205 3.86 3.76 -16.75
CA PHE A 205 4.48 4.66 -15.78
C PHE A 205 4.97 5.99 -16.39
N GLU A 206 5.14 6.10 -17.69
CA GLU A 206 5.70 7.29 -18.38
C GLU A 206 5.05 8.61 -17.96
N VAL A 207 3.72 8.65 -17.87
CA VAL A 207 2.98 9.86 -17.45
C VAL A 207 3.29 10.22 -16.01
N ALA A 208 3.48 9.22 -15.15
CA ALA A 208 3.82 9.42 -13.75
C ALA A 208 5.27 9.90 -13.59
N GLU A 209 6.20 9.38 -14.38
CA GLU A 209 7.60 9.81 -14.40
C GLU A 209 7.71 11.30 -14.75
N ALA A 210 7.09 11.73 -15.84
CA ALA A 210 7.09 13.14 -16.27
C ALA A 210 6.48 14.06 -15.21
N GLU A 211 5.38 13.65 -14.58
CA GLU A 211 4.73 14.45 -13.53
C GLU A 211 5.54 14.46 -12.22
N ALA A 212 6.22 13.36 -11.90
CA ALA A 212 7.12 13.30 -10.76
C ALA A 212 8.30 14.28 -10.91
N ALA A 213 8.92 14.32 -12.08
CA ALA A 213 9.99 15.27 -12.40
C ALA A 213 9.49 16.72 -12.38
N ARG A 214 8.26 16.98 -12.83
CA ARG A 214 7.65 18.31 -12.76
C ARG A 214 7.45 18.78 -11.30
N LEU A 215 6.99 17.89 -10.43
CA LEU A 215 6.68 18.20 -9.03
C LEU A 215 7.96 18.25 -8.16
N LEU A 216 8.87 17.34 -8.39
CA LEU A 216 10.16 17.17 -7.70
C LEU A 216 11.29 17.12 -8.74
N PRO A 217 11.80 18.27 -9.22
CA PRO A 217 12.77 18.31 -10.34
C PRO A 217 14.03 17.48 -10.12
N ALA A 218 14.46 17.29 -8.88
CA ALA A 218 15.60 16.43 -8.54
C ALA A 218 15.40 14.94 -8.91
N LEU A 219 14.19 14.52 -9.28
CA LEU A 219 13.89 13.14 -9.71
C LEU A 219 14.04 12.94 -11.23
N GLU A 220 14.29 13.99 -12.01
CA GLU A 220 14.44 13.90 -13.46
C GLU A 220 15.59 12.95 -13.83
N GLY A 221 15.29 11.97 -14.70
CA GLY A 221 16.25 10.95 -15.15
C GLY A 221 16.75 9.99 -14.06
N ARG A 222 16.04 9.86 -12.95
CA ARG A 222 16.38 8.99 -11.82
C ARG A 222 15.48 7.77 -11.65
N MET A 223 14.46 7.60 -12.51
CA MET A 223 13.48 6.52 -12.44
C MET A 223 13.66 5.50 -13.56
#